data_d50aac45ed11ba357ac3b61b2f9a594c
#
_entry.id   d50aac45ed11ba357ac3b61b2f9a594c
#
_cell.length_a   1.000
_cell.length_b   1.000
_cell.length_c   1.000
_cell.angle_alpha   90.00
_cell.angle_beta   90.00
_cell.angle_gamma   90.00
#
_symmetry.space_group_name_H-M   'P 1'
#
loop_
_entity.id
_entity.type
_entity.pdbx_description
1 polymer ?
#
loop_
_entity_poly.entity_id
_entity_poly.type
_entity_poly.pdbx_seq_one_letter_code
_entity_poly.pdbx_strand_id
1 'polypeptide(L)'
;MPDRRPVIALAALIALVPCAPCATAAAQDVTLAQATEMLRSTSHDEIQTGIQSLGLLGSPAGVEPLAARIRDGLAPDLLEAAIDTLTVLGRAEAGPVLFELSTHRRPEVRLRAVQAIAACRPRGADRALMTALSDASPDVRGAAARGLGEIGATAAIDSLFLAFDRGVPEAGPALGRLARPEHVTRVLESLGRVPFDQMRVVLTELLGRRDVPSRTKLDVIARLAEMATPEIGTFLQEFVEASAAPANDPVRRAAEDAITRIAR
;
A
#
# COMPACT_ATOMS: atom_id res chain seq x y z
N MET A 1 -11.48 60.37 76.42
CA MET A 1 -11.58 58.96 76.83
C MET A 1 -12.25 58.22 75.69
N PRO A 2 -11.56 57.42 74.88
CA PRO A 2 -12.14 56.60 73.89
C PRO A 2 -12.16 55.15 74.36
N ASP A 3 -13.27 54.57 74.11
CA ASP A 3 -13.70 53.19 74.39
C ASP A 3 -12.94 52.13 73.52
N ARG A 4 -12.30 51.21 74.19
CA ARG A 4 -11.62 50.06 73.53
C ARG A 4 -12.52 48.88 73.55
N ARG A 5 -13.08 48.56 72.41
CA ARG A 5 -13.75 47.25 72.19
C ARG A 5 -12.76 46.22 71.64
N PRO A 6 -12.71 44.96 72.11
CA PRO A 6 -11.81 43.92 71.61
C PRO A 6 -12.34 43.31 70.32
N VAL A 7 -11.49 43.23 69.33
CA VAL A 7 -11.74 42.55 68.09
C VAL A 7 -11.53 40.98 68.33
N ILE A 8 -12.59 40.28 68.29
CA ILE A 8 -12.55 38.79 68.36
C ILE A 8 -12.06 38.28 66.98
N ALA A 9 -10.85 37.76 66.94
CA ALA A 9 -10.30 37.10 65.76
C ALA A 9 -10.92 35.69 65.64
N LEU A 10 -11.78 35.50 64.64
CA LEU A 10 -12.32 34.19 64.28
C LEU A 10 -11.26 33.46 63.47
N ALA A 11 -10.57 32.48 64.10
CA ALA A 11 -9.61 31.62 63.40
C ALA A 11 -10.43 30.57 62.60
N ALA A 12 -10.44 30.73 61.27
CA ALA A 12 -10.97 29.75 60.36
C ALA A 12 -10.04 28.54 60.28
N LEU A 13 -10.46 27.41 60.80
CA LEU A 13 -9.80 26.12 60.72
C LEU A 13 -10.00 25.57 59.32
N ILE A 14 -9.04 25.78 58.41
CA ILE A 14 -9.02 25.19 57.09
C ILE A 14 -8.58 23.73 57.27
N ALA A 15 -9.56 22.80 57.24
CA ALA A 15 -9.28 21.38 57.17
C ALA A 15 -8.61 21.04 55.84
N LEU A 16 -7.33 20.71 55.90
CA LEU A 16 -6.56 20.14 54.77
C LEU A 16 -7.09 18.74 54.52
N VAL A 17 -7.95 18.58 53.52
CA VAL A 17 -8.31 17.27 53.01
C VAL A 17 -7.07 16.74 52.22
N PRO A 18 -6.46 15.65 52.62
CA PRO A 18 -5.40 15.05 51.82
C PRO A 18 -6.01 14.61 50.49
N CYS A 19 -5.65 15.31 49.39
CA CYS A 19 -5.89 14.87 48.06
C CYS A 19 -5.09 13.59 47.88
N ALA A 20 -5.77 12.44 47.86
CA ALA A 20 -5.15 11.16 47.48
C ALA A 20 -4.50 11.37 46.09
N PRO A 21 -3.23 10.98 45.92
CA PRO A 21 -2.64 11.04 44.58
C PRO A 21 -3.53 10.18 43.67
N CYS A 22 -4.14 10.82 42.66
CA CYS A 22 -4.61 10.10 41.49
C CYS A 22 -3.40 9.31 41.00
N ALA A 23 -3.41 8.01 41.28
CA ALA A 23 -2.54 7.06 40.61
C ALA A 23 -2.91 7.15 39.13
N THR A 24 -2.21 8.01 38.40
CA THR A 24 -2.08 7.86 36.95
C THR A 24 -1.55 6.46 36.80
N ALA A 25 -2.44 5.53 36.37
CA ALA A 25 -2.02 4.25 35.84
C ALA A 25 -1.06 4.61 34.69
N ALA A 26 0.25 4.64 35.00
CA ALA A 26 1.27 4.67 34.00
C ALA A 26 0.95 3.44 33.13
N ALA A 27 0.54 3.68 31.88
CA ALA A 27 0.47 2.63 30.89
C ALA A 27 1.86 2.02 30.91
N GLN A 28 2.00 0.83 31.51
CA GLN A 28 3.26 0.12 31.54
C GLN A 28 3.55 -0.20 30.09
N ASP A 29 4.59 0.40 29.53
CA ASP A 29 5.04 0.07 28.18
C ASP A 29 5.35 -1.42 28.17
N VAL A 30 4.54 -2.19 27.44
CA VAL A 30 4.67 -3.63 27.33
C VAL A 30 6.01 -3.91 26.68
N THR A 31 6.87 -4.67 27.33
CA THR A 31 8.17 -5.06 26.79
C THR A 31 8.03 -6.16 25.73
N LEU A 32 9.03 -6.30 24.86
CA LEU A 32 9.06 -7.38 23.85
C LEU A 32 8.89 -8.77 24.50
N ALA A 33 9.52 -9.01 25.64
CA ALA A 33 9.41 -10.29 26.37
C ALA A 33 7.98 -10.55 26.86
N GLN A 34 7.32 -9.53 27.41
CA GLN A 34 5.92 -9.64 27.84
C GLN A 34 4.98 -9.87 26.66
N ALA A 35 5.14 -9.11 25.57
CA ALA A 35 4.35 -9.31 24.36
C ALA A 35 4.53 -10.71 23.77
N THR A 36 5.75 -11.24 23.77
CA THR A 36 6.04 -12.60 23.31
C THR A 36 5.42 -13.66 24.23
N GLU A 37 5.41 -13.44 25.55
CA GLU A 37 4.76 -14.36 26.49
C GLU A 37 3.24 -14.39 26.31
N MET A 38 2.62 -13.22 26.06
CA MET A 38 1.19 -13.13 25.76
C MET A 38 0.79 -13.95 24.51
N LEU A 39 1.68 -14.08 23.50
CA LEU A 39 1.42 -14.93 22.34
C LEU A 39 1.27 -16.42 22.68
N ARG A 40 1.86 -16.88 23.80
CA ARG A 40 1.80 -18.28 24.26
C ARG A 40 0.55 -18.59 25.05
N SER A 41 -0.23 -17.58 25.41
CA SER A 41 -1.48 -17.74 26.14
C SER A 41 -2.50 -18.57 25.36
N THR A 42 -3.48 -19.11 26.09
CA THR A 42 -4.71 -19.69 25.54
C THR A 42 -5.86 -18.70 25.53
N SER A 43 -5.70 -17.54 26.17
CA SER A 43 -6.69 -16.46 26.19
C SER A 43 -6.65 -15.69 24.89
N HIS A 44 -7.81 -15.55 24.24
CA HIS A 44 -7.95 -14.76 23.01
C HIS A 44 -7.50 -13.31 23.20
N ASP A 45 -7.93 -12.66 24.28
CA ASP A 45 -7.64 -11.26 24.57
C ASP A 45 -6.14 -11.02 24.87
N GLU A 46 -5.49 -11.97 25.56
CA GLU A 46 -4.06 -11.88 25.81
C GLU A 46 -3.24 -12.04 24.52
N ILE A 47 -3.61 -12.99 23.65
CA ILE A 47 -2.95 -13.17 22.36
C ILE A 47 -3.13 -11.91 21.50
N GLN A 48 -4.35 -11.35 21.44
CA GLN A 48 -4.64 -10.12 20.72
C GLN A 48 -3.79 -8.96 21.23
N THR A 49 -3.69 -8.80 22.55
CA THR A 49 -2.87 -7.77 23.19
C THR A 49 -1.39 -7.98 22.86
N GLY A 50 -0.90 -9.21 22.86
CA GLY A 50 0.47 -9.55 22.48
C GLY A 50 0.77 -9.16 21.02
N ILE A 51 -0.12 -9.51 20.08
CA ILE A 51 0.00 -9.16 18.65
C ILE A 51 0.06 -7.63 18.47
N GLN A 52 -0.86 -6.89 19.10
CA GLN A 52 -0.91 -5.44 19.02
C GLN A 52 0.34 -4.78 19.63
N SER A 53 0.78 -5.29 20.78
CA SER A 53 1.99 -4.79 21.44
C SER A 53 3.24 -4.98 20.58
N LEU A 54 3.39 -6.11 19.88
CA LEU A 54 4.49 -6.33 18.93
C LEU A 54 4.47 -5.32 17.78
N GLY A 55 3.28 -5.00 17.27
CA GLY A 55 3.12 -3.97 16.24
C GLY A 55 3.53 -2.59 16.73
N LEU A 56 3.10 -2.20 17.93
CA LEU A 56 3.44 -0.90 18.54
C LEU A 56 4.93 -0.78 18.85
N LEU A 57 5.56 -1.86 19.33
CA LEU A 57 6.99 -1.89 19.59
C LEU A 57 7.84 -1.74 18.33
N GLY A 58 7.34 -2.16 17.16
CA GLY A 58 8.04 -2.07 15.88
C GLY A 58 9.36 -2.86 15.84
N SER A 59 9.61 -3.74 16.82
CA SER A 59 10.87 -4.46 16.95
C SER A 59 10.98 -5.61 15.94
N PRO A 60 12.10 -5.70 15.19
CA PRO A 60 12.35 -6.85 14.31
C PRO A 60 12.31 -8.20 15.03
N ALA A 61 12.70 -8.22 16.30
CA ALA A 61 12.73 -9.44 17.11
C ALA A 61 11.32 -10.00 17.43
N GLY A 62 10.24 -9.22 17.14
CA GLY A 62 8.86 -9.69 17.24
C GLY A 62 8.43 -10.59 16.07
N VAL A 63 9.15 -10.60 14.95
CA VAL A 63 8.76 -11.34 13.74
C VAL A 63 8.73 -12.85 13.98
N GLU A 64 9.81 -13.41 14.50
CA GLU A 64 9.90 -14.87 14.68
C GLU A 64 8.91 -15.43 15.72
N PRO A 65 8.72 -14.82 16.91
CA PRO A 65 7.67 -15.27 17.84
C PRO A 65 6.27 -15.22 17.22
N LEU A 66 5.97 -14.17 16.43
CA LEU A 66 4.68 -14.03 15.77
C LEU A 66 4.51 -15.07 14.65
N ALA A 67 5.54 -15.30 13.84
CA ALA A 67 5.55 -16.32 12.80
C ALA A 67 5.38 -17.73 13.38
N ALA A 68 6.03 -18.04 14.50
CA ALA A 68 5.87 -19.31 15.22
C ALA A 68 4.41 -19.47 15.68
N ARG A 69 3.85 -18.45 16.31
CA ARG A 69 2.46 -18.50 16.78
C ARG A 69 1.43 -18.68 15.65
N ILE A 70 1.68 -18.10 14.48
CA ILE A 70 0.85 -18.32 13.28
C ILE A 70 0.89 -19.79 12.86
N ARG A 71 2.07 -20.42 12.84
CA ARG A 71 2.22 -21.85 12.47
C ARG A 71 1.59 -22.79 13.48
N ASP A 72 1.61 -22.45 14.78
CA ASP A 72 0.92 -23.19 15.85
C ASP A 72 -0.60 -23.13 15.71
N GLY A 73 -1.11 -22.17 14.96
CA GLY A 73 -2.53 -21.95 14.70
C GLY A 73 -3.12 -20.81 15.53
N LEU A 74 -3.91 -20.00 14.87
CA LEU A 74 -4.64 -18.87 15.43
C LEU A 74 -6.11 -18.91 15.00
N ALA A 75 -6.97 -18.36 15.85
CA ALA A 75 -8.33 -18.03 15.46
C ALA A 75 -8.31 -17.08 14.24
N PRO A 76 -9.32 -17.11 13.37
CA PRO A 76 -9.30 -16.38 12.10
C PRO A 76 -8.99 -14.88 12.23
N ASP A 77 -9.58 -14.22 13.18
CA ASP A 77 -9.41 -12.79 13.47
C ASP A 77 -8.00 -12.46 14.01
N LEU A 78 -7.48 -13.32 14.90
CA LEU A 78 -6.10 -13.21 15.41
C LEU A 78 -5.08 -13.47 14.30
N LEU A 79 -5.37 -14.40 13.39
CA LEU A 79 -4.50 -14.66 12.23
C LEU A 79 -4.41 -13.42 11.32
N GLU A 80 -5.54 -12.80 11.04
CA GLU A 80 -5.59 -11.57 10.25
C GLU A 80 -4.82 -10.43 10.93
N ALA A 81 -5.04 -10.23 12.24
CA ALA A 81 -4.29 -9.23 13.02
C ALA A 81 -2.77 -9.51 13.04
N ALA A 82 -2.37 -10.78 13.12
CA ALA A 82 -0.97 -11.18 13.10
C ALA A 82 -0.31 -10.87 11.75
N ILE A 83 -0.99 -11.12 10.62
CA ILE A 83 -0.51 -10.78 9.29
C ILE A 83 -0.38 -9.25 9.14
N ASP A 84 -1.37 -8.50 9.60
CA ASP A 84 -1.32 -7.03 9.58
C ASP A 84 -0.15 -6.50 10.41
N THR A 85 0.11 -7.12 11.56
CA THR A 85 1.28 -6.78 12.40
C THR A 85 2.61 -7.09 11.70
N LEU A 86 2.74 -8.24 11.02
CA LEU A 86 3.93 -8.55 10.19
C LEU A 86 4.11 -7.51 9.08
N THR A 87 3.01 -7.05 8.49
CA THR A 87 3.03 -6.00 7.46
C THR A 87 3.54 -4.67 8.01
N VAL A 88 3.09 -4.27 9.20
CA VAL A 88 3.56 -3.06 9.89
C VAL A 88 5.04 -3.17 10.25
N LEU A 89 5.49 -4.32 10.73
CA LEU A 89 6.90 -4.56 11.02
C LEU A 89 7.77 -4.47 9.76
N GLY A 90 7.24 -4.80 8.58
CA GLY A 90 7.88 -4.61 7.29
C GLY A 90 9.21 -5.34 7.12
N ARG A 91 9.36 -6.54 7.71
CA ARG A 91 10.62 -7.28 7.74
C ARG A 91 10.64 -8.46 6.79
N ALA A 92 11.73 -8.58 6.03
CA ALA A 92 11.92 -9.65 5.06
C ALA A 92 11.95 -11.06 5.71
N GLU A 93 12.29 -11.15 6.98
CA GLU A 93 12.31 -12.37 7.77
C GLU A 93 10.91 -12.99 7.93
N ALA A 94 9.84 -12.22 7.75
CA ALA A 94 8.48 -12.74 7.73
C ALA A 94 8.17 -13.59 6.45
N GLY A 95 9.05 -13.54 5.44
CA GLY A 95 8.84 -14.21 4.15
C GLY A 95 8.35 -15.65 4.23
N PRO A 96 9.02 -16.55 4.96
CA PRO A 96 8.61 -17.96 4.99
C PRO A 96 7.14 -18.17 5.39
N VAL A 97 6.68 -17.55 6.48
CA VAL A 97 5.29 -17.69 6.93
C VAL A 97 4.31 -16.98 5.97
N LEU A 98 4.69 -15.84 5.39
CA LEU A 98 3.85 -15.14 4.42
C LEU A 98 3.68 -15.93 3.11
N PHE A 99 4.72 -16.65 2.65
CA PHE A 99 4.61 -17.54 1.50
C PHE A 99 3.67 -18.73 1.77
N GLU A 100 3.72 -19.32 2.96
CA GLU A 100 2.77 -20.35 3.39
C GLU A 100 1.34 -19.80 3.37
N LEU A 101 1.10 -18.63 3.93
CA LEU A 101 -0.21 -17.99 4.01
C LEU A 101 -0.73 -17.52 2.64
N SER A 102 0.13 -17.23 1.68
CA SER A 102 -0.28 -16.85 0.32
C SER A 102 -0.98 -17.98 -0.45
N THR A 103 -0.92 -19.22 0.06
CA THR A 103 -1.62 -20.38 -0.48
C THR A 103 -2.75 -20.89 0.42
N HIS A 104 -3.13 -20.10 1.44
CA HIS A 104 -4.15 -20.48 2.41
C HIS A 104 -5.53 -20.68 1.73
N ARG A 105 -6.36 -21.58 2.29
CA ARG A 105 -7.69 -21.89 1.75
C ARG A 105 -8.64 -20.69 1.67
N ARG A 106 -8.55 -19.76 2.65
CA ARG A 106 -9.39 -18.56 2.72
C ARG A 106 -8.78 -17.44 1.87
N PRO A 107 -9.54 -16.86 0.91
CA PRO A 107 -9.02 -15.82 0.04
C PRO A 107 -8.64 -14.53 0.81
N GLU A 108 -9.31 -14.21 1.93
CA GLU A 108 -9.00 -13.06 2.77
C GLU A 108 -7.58 -13.16 3.36
N VAL A 109 -7.18 -14.37 3.80
CA VAL A 109 -5.84 -14.63 4.32
C VAL A 109 -4.81 -14.55 3.21
N ARG A 110 -5.10 -15.11 2.01
CA ARG A 110 -4.20 -14.99 0.86
C ARG A 110 -3.99 -13.54 0.44
N LEU A 111 -5.09 -12.75 0.43
CA LEU A 111 -5.03 -11.32 0.11
C LEU A 111 -4.08 -10.57 1.05
N ARG A 112 -4.27 -10.71 2.37
CA ARG A 112 -3.41 -10.08 3.37
C ARG A 112 -1.95 -10.55 3.26
N ALA A 113 -1.73 -11.84 3.05
CA ALA A 113 -0.39 -12.39 2.86
C ALA A 113 0.31 -11.81 1.62
N VAL A 114 -0.40 -11.68 0.50
CA VAL A 114 0.12 -11.07 -0.74
C VAL A 114 0.47 -9.60 -0.53
N GLN A 115 -0.38 -8.84 0.18
CA GLN A 115 -0.10 -7.45 0.56
C GLN A 115 1.13 -7.35 1.48
N ALA A 116 1.21 -8.24 2.48
CA ALA A 116 2.35 -8.31 3.39
C ALA A 116 3.66 -8.67 2.67
N ILE A 117 3.63 -9.59 1.68
CA ILE A 117 4.79 -9.93 0.84
C ILE A 117 5.29 -8.68 0.10
N ALA A 118 4.39 -7.88 -0.47
CA ALA A 118 4.77 -6.65 -1.15
C ALA A 118 5.40 -5.62 -0.20
N ALA A 119 4.87 -5.48 1.02
CA ALA A 119 5.36 -4.55 2.03
C ALA A 119 6.71 -4.99 2.63
N CYS A 120 6.82 -6.27 3.02
CA CYS A 120 8.02 -6.82 3.67
C CYS A 120 9.17 -7.09 2.69
N ARG A 121 8.87 -7.23 1.38
CA ARG A 121 9.85 -7.49 0.30
C ARG A 121 10.83 -8.64 0.61
N PRO A 122 10.36 -9.81 1.05
CA PRO A 122 11.23 -10.94 1.30
C PRO A 122 11.89 -11.41 -0.01
N ARG A 123 13.01 -12.11 0.13
CA ARG A 123 13.67 -12.71 -1.03
C ARG A 123 12.73 -13.69 -1.75
N GLY A 124 12.47 -13.46 -3.04
CA GLY A 124 11.50 -14.24 -3.83
C GLY A 124 10.07 -13.68 -3.80
N ALA A 125 9.87 -12.45 -3.28
CA ALA A 125 8.60 -11.75 -3.31
C ALA A 125 8.04 -11.63 -4.72
N ASP A 126 8.88 -11.30 -5.71
CA ASP A 126 8.54 -11.21 -7.12
C ASP A 126 7.89 -12.51 -7.64
N ARG A 127 8.51 -13.66 -7.34
CA ARG A 127 7.99 -14.98 -7.76
C ARG A 127 6.67 -15.31 -7.09
N ALA A 128 6.54 -15.06 -5.80
CA ALA A 128 5.30 -15.30 -5.06
C ALA A 128 4.15 -14.43 -5.59
N LEU A 129 4.42 -13.14 -5.83
CA LEU A 129 3.44 -12.22 -6.40
C LEU A 129 3.06 -12.58 -7.85
N MET A 130 4.02 -13.00 -8.69
CA MET A 130 3.70 -13.53 -10.03
C MET A 130 2.78 -14.74 -9.98
N THR A 131 2.98 -15.65 -9.04
CA THR A 131 2.08 -16.80 -8.83
C THR A 131 0.68 -16.33 -8.44
N ALA A 132 0.58 -15.35 -7.55
CA ALA A 132 -0.69 -14.79 -7.08
C ALA A 132 -1.49 -14.02 -8.17
N LEU A 133 -0.86 -13.61 -9.29
CA LEU A 133 -1.58 -13.05 -10.45
C LEU A 133 -2.58 -14.06 -11.08
N SER A 134 -2.44 -15.34 -10.79
CA SER A 134 -3.33 -16.40 -11.27
C SER A 134 -4.28 -16.91 -10.19
N ASP A 135 -4.41 -16.22 -9.06
CA ASP A 135 -5.32 -16.60 -7.98
C ASP A 135 -6.79 -16.62 -8.45
N ALA A 136 -7.60 -17.50 -7.84
CA ALA A 136 -9.03 -17.56 -8.11
C ALA A 136 -9.75 -16.27 -7.71
N SER A 137 -9.31 -15.60 -6.62
CA SER A 137 -9.88 -14.35 -6.13
C SER A 137 -9.38 -13.14 -6.96
N PRO A 138 -10.29 -12.31 -7.49
CA PRO A 138 -9.91 -11.08 -8.18
C PRO A 138 -9.09 -10.13 -7.28
N ASP A 139 -9.46 -10.04 -6.00
CA ASP A 139 -8.78 -9.15 -5.04
C ASP A 139 -7.32 -9.56 -4.81
N VAL A 140 -7.05 -10.87 -4.75
CA VAL A 140 -5.70 -11.40 -4.63
C VAL A 140 -4.89 -11.10 -5.89
N ARG A 141 -5.48 -11.30 -7.09
CA ARG A 141 -4.81 -10.95 -8.36
C ARG A 141 -4.48 -9.46 -8.43
N GLY A 142 -5.44 -8.60 -8.05
CA GLY A 142 -5.25 -7.15 -8.01
C GLY A 142 -4.15 -6.74 -7.02
N ALA A 143 -4.15 -7.30 -5.81
CA ALA A 143 -3.10 -7.05 -4.82
C ALA A 143 -1.72 -7.49 -5.32
N ALA A 144 -1.64 -8.64 -5.99
CA ALA A 144 -0.40 -9.14 -6.58
C ALA A 144 0.14 -8.19 -7.66
N ALA A 145 -0.74 -7.71 -8.55
CA ALA A 145 -0.36 -6.77 -9.60
C ALA A 145 0.16 -5.44 -9.03
N ARG A 146 -0.55 -4.87 -8.04
CA ARG A 146 -0.08 -3.67 -7.31
C ARG A 146 1.27 -3.90 -6.66
N GLY A 147 1.40 -5.01 -5.91
CA GLY A 147 2.63 -5.38 -5.23
C GLY A 147 3.83 -5.50 -6.16
N LEU A 148 3.67 -6.12 -7.34
CA LEU A 148 4.73 -6.20 -8.35
C LEU A 148 5.18 -4.82 -8.82
N GLY A 149 4.24 -3.90 -9.04
CA GLY A 149 4.54 -2.50 -9.37
C GLY A 149 5.29 -1.77 -8.25
N GLU A 150 4.91 -1.98 -6.99
CA GLU A 150 5.48 -1.34 -5.81
C GLU A 150 6.90 -1.82 -5.48
N ILE A 151 7.17 -3.12 -5.65
CA ILE A 151 8.52 -3.68 -5.45
C ILE A 151 9.46 -3.46 -6.64
N GLY A 152 8.95 -2.93 -7.77
CA GLY A 152 9.75 -2.70 -8.95
C GLY A 152 10.13 -3.97 -9.71
N ALA A 153 9.27 -4.99 -9.73
CA ALA A 153 9.54 -6.31 -10.30
C ALA A 153 9.54 -6.30 -11.83
N THR A 154 10.59 -5.79 -12.46
CA THR A 154 10.69 -5.71 -13.93
C THR A 154 10.64 -7.08 -14.62
N ALA A 155 11.05 -8.15 -13.96
CA ALA A 155 10.95 -9.52 -14.47
C ALA A 155 9.49 -10.01 -14.60
N ALA A 156 8.53 -9.33 -13.96
CA ALA A 156 7.12 -9.69 -14.00
C ALA A 156 6.34 -9.03 -15.15
N ILE A 157 6.98 -8.23 -16.01
CA ILE A 157 6.29 -7.44 -17.04
C ILE A 157 5.42 -8.31 -17.95
N ASP A 158 5.92 -9.45 -18.40
CA ASP A 158 5.13 -10.38 -19.26
C ASP A 158 3.91 -10.94 -18.52
N SER A 159 4.07 -11.29 -17.25
CA SER A 159 2.97 -11.77 -16.40
C SER A 159 1.93 -10.68 -16.15
N LEU A 160 2.37 -9.43 -15.99
CA LEU A 160 1.49 -8.27 -15.85
C LEU A 160 0.70 -7.97 -17.13
N PHE A 161 1.32 -8.07 -18.32
CA PHE A 161 0.58 -7.98 -19.59
C PHE A 161 -0.49 -9.05 -19.70
N LEU A 162 -0.16 -10.29 -19.35
CA LEU A 162 -1.12 -11.38 -19.38
C LEU A 162 -2.26 -11.15 -18.37
N ALA A 163 -1.96 -10.63 -17.18
CA ALA A 163 -2.98 -10.29 -16.18
C ALA A 163 -3.87 -9.16 -16.68
N PHE A 164 -3.29 -8.13 -17.31
CA PHE A 164 -4.00 -7.01 -17.88
C PHE A 164 -4.96 -7.44 -19.00
N ASP A 165 -4.49 -8.27 -19.93
CA ASP A 165 -5.30 -8.83 -21.01
C ASP A 165 -6.45 -9.73 -20.48
N ARG A 166 -6.30 -10.31 -19.29
CA ARG A 166 -7.33 -11.09 -18.57
C ARG A 166 -8.26 -10.24 -17.70
N GLY A 167 -8.16 -8.92 -17.78
CA GLY A 167 -9.03 -7.98 -17.06
C GLY A 167 -8.68 -7.81 -15.58
N VAL A 168 -7.40 -7.80 -15.22
CA VAL A 168 -6.92 -7.36 -13.90
C VAL A 168 -6.53 -5.88 -14.00
N PRO A 169 -7.41 -4.94 -13.58
CA PRO A 169 -7.17 -3.51 -13.82
C PRO A 169 -5.91 -2.98 -13.14
N GLU A 170 -5.55 -3.54 -11.98
CA GLU A 170 -4.40 -3.14 -11.19
C GLU A 170 -3.05 -3.46 -11.87
N ALA A 171 -3.07 -4.32 -12.90
CA ALA A 171 -1.89 -4.55 -13.72
C ALA A 171 -1.54 -3.32 -14.58
N GLY A 172 -2.53 -2.46 -14.91
CA GLY A 172 -2.31 -1.24 -15.68
C GLY A 172 -1.31 -0.28 -15.04
N PRO A 173 -1.54 0.21 -13.82
CA PRO A 173 -0.56 1.05 -13.12
C PRO A 173 0.81 0.41 -12.97
N ALA A 174 0.87 -0.90 -12.71
CA ALA A 174 2.14 -1.62 -12.60
C ALA A 174 2.89 -1.64 -13.94
N LEU A 175 2.21 -1.91 -15.05
CA LEU A 175 2.78 -1.82 -16.40
C LEU A 175 3.29 -0.42 -16.71
N GLY A 176 2.51 0.62 -16.43
CA GLY A 176 2.91 2.01 -16.64
C GLY A 176 4.20 2.37 -15.90
N ARG A 177 4.36 1.87 -14.66
CA ARG A 177 5.57 2.10 -13.86
C ARG A 177 6.77 1.28 -14.31
N LEU A 178 6.57 0.04 -14.74
CA LEU A 178 7.64 -0.92 -15.01
C LEU A 178 8.02 -1.01 -16.49
N ALA A 179 7.11 -0.65 -17.41
CA ALA A 179 7.37 -0.73 -18.84
C ALA A 179 8.59 0.12 -19.23
N ARG A 180 9.50 -0.49 -19.99
CA ARG A 180 10.65 0.16 -20.61
C ARG A 180 10.33 0.52 -22.05
N PRO A 181 11.16 1.32 -22.75
CA PRO A 181 10.90 1.69 -24.14
C PRO A 181 10.62 0.49 -25.07
N GLU A 182 11.29 -0.65 -24.84
CA GLU A 182 11.07 -1.89 -25.60
C GLU A 182 9.68 -2.50 -25.45
N HIS A 183 8.97 -2.19 -24.35
CA HIS A 183 7.63 -2.70 -24.09
C HIS A 183 6.51 -1.79 -24.62
N VAL A 184 6.85 -0.57 -25.06
CA VAL A 184 5.84 0.43 -25.48
C VAL A 184 5.03 -0.05 -26.67
N THR A 185 5.67 -0.72 -27.63
CA THR A 185 4.96 -1.31 -28.78
C THR A 185 3.84 -2.23 -28.30
N ARG A 186 4.09 -3.10 -27.32
CA ARG A 186 3.10 -4.00 -26.76
C ARG A 186 1.98 -3.25 -25.98
N VAL A 187 2.33 -2.16 -25.29
CA VAL A 187 1.32 -1.28 -24.67
C VAL A 187 0.41 -0.71 -25.76
N LEU A 188 0.98 -0.22 -26.85
CA LEU A 188 0.22 0.36 -27.96
C LEU A 188 -0.63 -0.69 -28.71
N GLU A 189 -0.19 -1.94 -28.80
CA GLU A 189 -0.96 -3.04 -29.37
C GLU A 189 -2.19 -3.41 -28.51
N SER A 190 -2.20 -3.07 -27.23
CA SER A 190 -3.36 -3.26 -26.36
C SER A 190 -4.45 -2.20 -26.59
N LEU A 191 -4.12 -1.08 -27.25
CA LEU A 191 -5.10 -0.06 -27.63
C LEU A 191 -6.15 -0.65 -28.57
N GLY A 192 -7.43 -0.44 -28.25
CA GLY A 192 -8.56 -0.98 -28.99
C GLY A 192 -8.94 -2.43 -28.64
N ARG A 193 -8.09 -3.17 -27.91
CA ARG A 193 -8.42 -4.50 -27.36
C ARG A 193 -8.89 -4.43 -25.91
N VAL A 194 -8.33 -3.49 -25.15
CA VAL A 194 -8.66 -3.22 -23.76
C VAL A 194 -9.44 -1.90 -23.70
N PRO A 195 -10.44 -1.76 -22.82
CA PRO A 195 -11.16 -0.49 -22.63
C PRO A 195 -10.22 0.68 -22.39
N PHE A 196 -10.51 1.83 -23.01
CA PHE A 196 -9.59 2.99 -22.96
C PHE A 196 -9.35 3.48 -21.53
N ASP A 197 -10.36 3.40 -20.64
CA ASP A 197 -10.20 3.79 -19.22
C ASP A 197 -9.08 3.01 -18.51
N GLN A 198 -8.91 1.74 -18.83
CA GLN A 198 -7.81 0.92 -18.29
C GLN A 198 -6.48 1.31 -18.93
N MET A 199 -6.47 1.56 -20.25
CA MET A 199 -5.28 2.03 -20.97
C MET A 199 -4.85 3.41 -20.50
N ARG A 200 -5.80 4.29 -20.20
CA ARG A 200 -5.55 5.65 -19.68
C ARG A 200 -4.63 5.64 -18.47
N VAL A 201 -4.83 4.72 -17.54
CA VAL A 201 -3.97 4.60 -16.35
C VAL A 201 -2.54 4.21 -16.72
N VAL A 202 -2.37 3.24 -17.63
CA VAL A 202 -1.05 2.83 -18.15
C VAL A 202 -0.34 4.01 -18.82
N LEU A 203 -1.06 4.74 -19.67
CA LEU A 203 -0.53 5.84 -20.45
C LEU A 203 -0.17 7.04 -19.57
N THR A 204 -0.99 7.35 -18.55
CA THR A 204 -0.69 8.42 -17.58
C THR A 204 0.62 8.16 -16.85
N GLU A 205 0.78 6.96 -16.32
CA GLU A 205 2.02 6.55 -15.64
C GLU A 205 3.22 6.61 -16.60
N LEU A 206 3.08 6.04 -17.81
CA LEU A 206 4.15 5.98 -18.80
C LEU A 206 4.60 7.38 -19.26
N LEU A 207 3.65 8.25 -19.63
CA LEU A 207 3.94 9.60 -20.11
C LEU A 207 4.44 10.52 -18.98
N GLY A 208 4.03 10.30 -17.74
CA GLY A 208 4.48 11.07 -16.57
C GLY A 208 5.91 10.76 -16.13
N ARG A 209 6.47 9.63 -16.53
CA ARG A 209 7.82 9.20 -16.11
C ARG A 209 8.91 10.04 -16.79
N ARG A 210 9.93 10.42 -16.00
CA ARG A 210 11.08 11.20 -16.48
C ARG A 210 12.13 10.35 -17.21
N ASP A 211 12.20 9.06 -16.88
CA ASP A 211 13.15 8.10 -17.46
C ASP A 211 12.70 7.55 -18.82
N VAL A 212 11.45 7.81 -19.24
CA VAL A 212 10.98 7.48 -20.59
C VAL A 212 11.44 8.55 -21.57
N PRO A 213 12.20 8.17 -22.64
CA PRO A 213 12.70 9.12 -23.62
C PRO A 213 11.58 9.90 -24.32
N SER A 214 11.81 11.18 -24.61
CA SER A 214 10.83 12.02 -25.31
C SER A 214 10.38 11.42 -26.64
N ARG A 215 11.29 10.77 -27.39
CA ARG A 215 10.95 10.08 -28.64
C ARG A 215 9.86 9.02 -28.43
N THR A 216 10.01 8.20 -27.40
CA THR A 216 9.02 7.16 -27.05
C THR A 216 7.67 7.79 -26.69
N LYS A 217 7.66 8.90 -25.93
CA LYS A 217 6.43 9.64 -25.62
C LYS A 217 5.77 10.22 -26.88
N LEU A 218 6.57 10.72 -27.82
CA LEU A 218 6.07 11.21 -29.11
C LEU A 218 5.43 10.08 -29.93
N ASP A 219 6.04 8.89 -29.97
CA ASP A 219 5.50 7.72 -30.67
C ASP A 219 4.14 7.31 -30.05
N VAL A 220 4.00 7.36 -28.72
CA VAL A 220 2.73 7.10 -28.02
C VAL A 220 1.67 8.13 -28.42
N ILE A 221 1.99 9.43 -28.36
CA ILE A 221 1.05 10.50 -28.72
C ILE A 221 0.64 10.41 -30.18
N ALA A 222 1.57 10.11 -31.07
CA ALA A 222 1.29 9.92 -32.49
C ALA A 222 0.27 8.79 -32.72
N ARG A 223 0.46 7.65 -32.04
CA ARG A 223 -0.45 6.51 -32.11
C ARG A 223 -1.84 6.83 -31.57
N LEU A 224 -1.92 7.56 -30.47
CA LEU A 224 -3.18 8.04 -29.92
C LEU A 224 -3.90 9.00 -30.89
N ALA A 225 -3.16 9.90 -31.52
CA ALA A 225 -3.69 10.83 -32.52
C ALA A 225 -4.26 10.14 -33.77
N GLU A 226 -3.71 8.96 -34.15
CA GLU A 226 -4.23 8.16 -35.26
C GLU A 226 -5.60 7.55 -34.96
N MET A 227 -5.85 7.20 -33.70
CA MET A 227 -7.16 6.64 -33.29
C MET A 227 -8.27 7.70 -33.25
N ALA A 228 -7.92 8.94 -32.98
CA ALA A 228 -8.75 10.14 -33.10
C ALA A 228 -10.15 10.04 -32.43
N THR A 229 -10.24 9.38 -31.27
CA THR A 229 -11.51 9.31 -30.52
C THR A 229 -11.67 10.48 -29.54
N PRO A 230 -12.92 10.91 -29.21
CA PRO A 230 -13.13 11.98 -28.24
C PRO A 230 -12.51 11.73 -26.87
N GLU A 231 -12.50 10.47 -26.41
CA GLU A 231 -11.89 10.07 -25.14
C GLU A 231 -10.38 10.30 -25.11
N ILE A 232 -9.71 10.05 -26.25
CA ILE A 232 -8.28 10.34 -26.43
C ILE A 232 -8.03 11.84 -26.42
N GLY A 233 -8.90 12.62 -27.06
CA GLY A 233 -8.84 14.08 -27.01
C GLY A 233 -8.88 14.61 -25.59
N THR A 234 -9.83 14.13 -24.78
CA THR A 234 -9.96 14.48 -23.36
C THR A 234 -8.72 14.06 -22.56
N PHE A 235 -8.23 12.85 -22.77
CA PHE A 235 -7.01 12.36 -22.10
C PHE A 235 -5.79 13.22 -22.40
N LEU A 236 -5.57 13.58 -23.68
CA LEU A 236 -4.45 14.44 -24.07
C LEU A 236 -4.59 15.86 -23.49
N GLN A 237 -5.82 16.38 -23.37
CA GLN A 237 -6.11 17.66 -22.73
C GLN A 237 -5.70 17.64 -21.25
N GLU A 238 -6.15 16.63 -20.50
CA GLU A 238 -5.76 16.44 -19.10
C GLU A 238 -4.23 16.27 -18.93
N PHE A 239 -3.59 15.54 -19.85
CA PHE A 239 -2.15 15.38 -19.85
C PHE A 239 -1.42 16.72 -20.02
N VAL A 240 -1.87 17.57 -20.96
CA VAL A 240 -1.28 18.91 -21.19
C VAL A 240 -1.51 19.82 -19.98
N GLU A 241 -2.71 19.81 -19.38
CA GLU A 241 -3.05 20.61 -18.20
C GLU A 241 -2.24 20.19 -16.96
N ALA A 242 -2.07 18.89 -16.76
CA ALA A 242 -1.27 18.35 -15.65
C ALA A 242 0.24 18.52 -15.84
N SER A 243 0.69 18.78 -17.07
CA SER A 243 2.10 18.86 -17.41
C SER A 243 2.71 20.17 -16.92
N ALA A 244 3.74 20.09 -16.08
CA ALA A 244 4.60 21.21 -15.72
C ALA A 244 5.64 21.57 -16.81
N ALA A 245 5.62 20.89 -17.96
CA ALA A 245 6.56 21.13 -19.05
C ALA A 245 6.31 22.50 -19.68
N PRO A 246 7.37 23.23 -20.11
CA PRO A 246 7.22 24.53 -20.76
C PRO A 246 6.51 24.39 -22.12
N ALA A 247 5.91 25.47 -22.59
CA ALA A 247 5.15 25.48 -23.87
C ALA A 247 5.97 25.08 -25.09
N ASN A 248 7.30 25.16 -25.02
CA ASN A 248 8.21 24.73 -26.11
C ASN A 248 8.65 23.26 -26.01
N ASP A 249 8.16 22.51 -25.00
CA ASP A 249 8.45 21.08 -24.88
C ASP A 249 7.87 20.30 -26.07
N PRO A 250 8.65 19.44 -26.73
CA PRO A 250 8.20 18.74 -27.93
C PRO A 250 7.06 17.76 -27.66
N VAL A 251 7.01 17.13 -26.49
CA VAL A 251 5.95 16.18 -26.11
C VAL A 251 4.64 16.92 -25.87
N ARG A 252 4.70 18.06 -25.17
CA ARG A 252 3.54 18.92 -24.94
C ARG A 252 2.96 19.45 -26.27
N ARG A 253 3.78 19.97 -27.16
CA ARG A 253 3.35 20.44 -28.49
C ARG A 253 2.69 19.34 -29.31
N ALA A 254 3.29 18.15 -29.33
CA ALA A 254 2.70 17.02 -30.05
C ALA A 254 1.29 16.65 -29.51
N ALA A 255 1.08 16.74 -28.21
CA ALA A 255 -0.23 16.52 -27.60
C ALA A 255 -1.22 17.63 -27.98
N GLU A 256 -0.82 18.90 -27.94
CA GLU A 256 -1.65 20.06 -28.36
C GLU A 256 -2.05 19.97 -29.85
N ASP A 257 -1.11 19.57 -30.71
CA ASP A 257 -1.35 19.33 -32.14
C ASP A 257 -2.31 18.16 -32.38
N ALA A 258 -2.18 17.09 -31.58
CA ALA A 258 -3.08 15.94 -31.64
C ALA A 258 -4.51 16.31 -31.21
N ILE A 259 -4.68 17.08 -30.14
CA ILE A 259 -5.97 17.60 -29.68
C ILE A 259 -6.65 18.41 -30.81
N THR A 260 -5.89 19.31 -31.44
CA THR A 260 -6.39 20.16 -32.53
C THR A 260 -6.86 19.33 -33.75
N ARG A 261 -6.18 18.22 -34.04
CA ARG A 261 -6.57 17.29 -35.13
C ARG A 261 -7.81 16.49 -34.82
N ILE A 262 -7.94 16.03 -33.58
CA ILE A 262 -9.10 15.23 -33.11
C ILE A 262 -10.38 16.08 -33.08
N ALA A 263 -10.26 17.37 -32.78
CA ALA A 263 -11.40 18.31 -32.70
C ALA A 263 -11.94 18.75 -34.07
N ARG A 264 -11.30 18.42 -35.18
CA ARG A 264 -11.73 18.73 -36.56
C ARG A 264 -12.55 17.61 -37.16
#